data_cea44f613b19e766b10463fc710b8261
#
_entry.id   cea44f613b19e766b10463fc710b8261
#
_cell.length_a   1.000
_cell.length_b   1.000
_cell.length_c   1.000
_cell.angle_alpha   90.00
_cell.angle_beta   90.00
_cell.angle_gamma   90.00
#
_symmetry.space_group_name_H-M   'P 1'
#
loop_
_entity.id
_entity.type
_entity.pdbx_description
1 polymer ?
#
loop_
_entity_poly.entity_id
_entity_poly.type
_entity_poly.pdbx_seq_one_letter_code
_entity_poly.pdbx_strand_id
1 'polypeptide(L)'
;MDWIRLPSWPSTGISSVWKALLNSLPHIRENLVWRINDGSMAQIGLDPWIGGGGRHLLSRDLLQYLHSHGIMVLSHIADPQNTGMFSQAWKSARLLDLPPRWHLEWQDYISALTESHIRIKEGPDELVWSQAENGVYSPKSGYISLMQHKRPEQVSIWWSNIWKLAAPPRIRLFFWCILSDKIPTGEHLLHRYFYGPT
;
A
#
# COMPACT_ATOMS: atom_id res chain seq x y z
N MET A 1 0.92 15.53 0.92
CA MET A 1 0.46 14.12 1.23
C MET A 1 1.55 13.27 1.87
N ASP A 2 2.33 13.85 2.79
CA ASP A 2 3.51 13.20 3.36
C ASP A 2 3.19 12.04 4.32
N TRP A 3 1.98 12.01 4.89
CA TRP A 3 1.55 10.96 5.81
C TRP A 3 1.59 9.54 5.22
N ILE A 4 1.43 9.41 3.90
CA ILE A 4 1.50 8.12 3.20
C ILE A 4 2.94 7.60 3.16
N ARG A 5 3.92 8.51 3.09
CA ARG A 5 5.34 8.21 2.91
C ARG A 5 6.11 8.14 4.23
N LEU A 6 5.54 8.64 5.34
CA LEU A 6 6.22 8.64 6.63
C LEU A 6 6.36 7.22 7.20
N PRO A 7 7.57 6.79 7.59
CA PRO A 7 7.80 5.42 8.06
C PRO A 7 7.16 5.15 9.42
N SER A 8 7.02 6.15 10.28
CA SER A 8 6.43 6.01 11.62
C SER A 8 6.00 7.36 12.19
N TRP A 9 5.02 7.31 13.12
CA TRP A 9 4.59 8.46 13.91
C TRP A 9 5.05 8.26 15.36
N PRO A 10 5.36 9.33 16.11
CA PRO A 10 5.68 9.21 17.53
C PRO A 10 4.48 8.60 18.27
N SER A 11 4.74 7.53 19.02
CA SER A 11 3.69 6.75 19.71
C SER A 11 3.43 7.18 21.16
N THR A 12 4.15 8.17 21.68
CA THR A 12 4.03 8.65 23.06
C THR A 12 2.96 9.72 23.18
N GLY A 13 2.09 9.58 24.20
CA GLY A 13 1.05 10.58 24.51
C GLY A 13 -0.20 10.56 23.63
N ILE A 14 -0.40 9.54 22.80
CA ILE A 14 -1.54 9.43 21.89
C ILE A 14 -2.66 8.55 22.47
N SER A 15 -3.91 8.87 22.12
CA SER A 15 -5.08 8.07 22.54
C SER A 15 -5.04 6.65 21.96
N SER A 16 -5.73 5.71 22.61
CA SER A 16 -5.87 4.33 22.13
C SER A 16 -6.49 4.24 20.73
N VAL A 17 -7.45 5.12 20.43
CA VAL A 17 -8.07 5.23 19.09
C VAL A 17 -7.05 5.65 18.05
N TRP A 18 -6.26 6.68 18.35
CA TRP A 18 -5.20 7.16 17.46
C TRP A 18 -4.13 6.08 17.22
N LYS A 19 -3.75 5.37 18.28
CA LYS A 19 -2.82 4.23 18.17
C LYS A 19 -3.37 3.13 17.26
N ALA A 20 -4.66 2.80 17.36
CA ALA A 20 -5.31 1.82 16.49
C ALA A 20 -5.32 2.28 15.02
N LEU A 21 -5.58 3.56 14.76
CA LEU A 21 -5.50 4.14 13.42
C LEU A 21 -4.07 4.03 12.85
N LEU A 22 -3.07 4.43 13.63
CA LEU A 22 -1.66 4.33 13.20
C LEU A 22 -1.24 2.89 12.89
N ASN A 23 -1.68 1.93 13.69
CA ASN A 23 -1.40 0.51 13.45
C ASN A 23 -2.07 -0.06 12.18
N SER A 24 -3.14 0.56 11.71
CA SER A 24 -3.82 0.15 10.46
C SER A 24 -3.22 0.79 9.20
N LEU A 25 -2.48 1.90 9.34
CA LEU A 25 -1.91 2.62 8.19
C LEU A 25 -1.01 1.77 7.28
N PRO A 26 -0.12 0.88 7.77
CA PRO A 26 0.69 0.04 6.91
C PRO A 26 -0.15 -0.78 5.93
N HIS A 27 -1.23 -1.41 6.41
CA HIS A 27 -2.14 -2.21 5.58
C HIS A 27 -2.89 -1.37 4.53
N ILE A 28 -3.22 -0.12 4.88
CA ILE A 28 -3.83 0.80 3.93
C ILE A 28 -2.82 1.20 2.86
N ARG A 29 -1.60 1.55 3.25
CA ARG A 29 -0.52 1.99 2.35
C ARG A 29 -0.17 0.93 1.30
N GLU A 30 -0.06 -0.33 1.71
CA GLU A 30 0.24 -1.46 0.82
C GLU A 30 -0.77 -1.63 -0.33
N ASN A 31 -2.00 -1.13 -0.12
CA ASN A 31 -3.09 -1.24 -1.09
C ASN A 31 -3.42 0.08 -1.79
N LEU A 32 -2.68 1.15 -1.50
CA LEU A 32 -2.83 2.43 -2.19
C LEU A 32 -1.85 2.51 -3.36
N VAL A 33 -2.35 2.86 -4.52
CA VAL A 33 -1.55 3.06 -5.74
C VAL A 33 -1.97 4.35 -6.43
N TRP A 34 -1.06 4.96 -7.17
CA TRP A 34 -1.36 6.15 -7.95
C TRP A 34 -2.00 5.80 -9.29
N ARG A 35 -3.09 6.47 -9.59
CA ARG A 35 -3.58 6.65 -10.95
C ARG A 35 -2.94 7.90 -11.50
N ILE A 36 -2.00 7.72 -12.42
CA ILE A 36 -1.21 8.83 -12.96
C ILE A 36 -2.04 9.57 -14.00
N ASN A 37 -2.12 10.90 -13.84
CA ASN A 37 -2.68 11.82 -14.80
C ASN A 37 -1.60 12.82 -15.24
N ASP A 38 -1.38 13.94 -14.53
CA ASP A 38 -0.35 14.92 -14.90
C ASP A 38 1.06 14.55 -14.41
N GLY A 39 1.20 13.56 -13.57
CA GLY A 39 2.45 13.09 -13.02
C GLY A 39 3.10 14.05 -12.03
N SER A 40 2.33 15.00 -11.48
CA SER A 40 2.85 16.04 -10.56
C SER A 40 2.96 15.58 -9.11
N MET A 41 2.24 14.52 -8.74
CA MET A 41 2.16 14.04 -7.36
C MET A 41 2.95 12.74 -7.11
N ALA A 42 2.97 11.84 -8.10
CA ALA A 42 3.62 10.54 -7.97
C ALA A 42 5.14 10.69 -8.04
N GLN A 43 5.83 10.25 -6.98
CA GLN A 43 7.30 10.33 -6.88
C GLN A 43 7.95 9.16 -7.60
N ILE A 44 8.99 9.49 -8.38
CA ILE A 44 9.79 8.52 -9.12
C ILE A 44 10.49 7.56 -8.16
N GLY A 45 10.36 6.27 -8.43
CA GLY A 45 11.07 5.22 -7.71
C GLY A 45 10.64 4.98 -6.27
N LEU A 46 9.58 5.66 -5.80
CA LEU A 46 9.05 5.53 -4.44
C LEU A 46 7.58 5.13 -4.43
N ASP A 47 6.78 5.74 -5.28
CA ASP A 47 5.33 5.58 -5.25
C ASP A 47 4.85 4.50 -6.24
N PRO A 48 4.01 3.55 -5.78
CA PRO A 48 3.43 2.54 -6.66
C PRO A 48 2.35 3.16 -7.56
N TRP A 49 2.24 2.68 -8.80
CA TRP A 49 1.17 3.04 -9.73
C TRP A 49 0.36 1.82 -10.16
N ILE A 50 -0.80 2.04 -10.75
CA ILE A 50 -1.66 0.98 -11.28
C ILE A 50 -0.90 0.19 -12.35
N GLY A 51 -0.81 -1.14 -12.17
CA GLY A 51 -0.14 -2.04 -13.11
C GLY A 51 1.38 -2.15 -12.93
N GLY A 52 2.00 -1.32 -12.11
CA GLY A 52 3.46 -1.31 -11.91
C GLY A 52 4.02 -2.52 -11.17
N GLY A 53 3.19 -3.17 -10.33
CA GLY A 53 3.66 -4.24 -9.47
C GLY A 53 4.75 -3.76 -8.50
N GLY A 54 5.78 -4.56 -8.29
CA GLY A 54 6.94 -4.20 -7.44
C GLY A 54 8.04 -3.40 -8.15
N ARG A 55 7.90 -3.15 -9.46
CA ARG A 55 8.94 -2.52 -10.31
C ARG A 55 9.01 -0.99 -10.21
N HIS A 56 8.25 -0.39 -9.32
CA HIS A 56 8.26 1.05 -9.09
C HIS A 56 9.41 1.54 -8.21
N LEU A 57 10.10 0.64 -7.52
CA LEU A 57 11.18 1.00 -6.61
C LEU A 57 12.50 1.16 -7.36
N LEU A 58 13.20 2.25 -7.08
CA LEU A 58 14.58 2.50 -7.52
C LEU A 58 15.54 2.43 -6.33
N SER A 59 16.81 2.15 -6.61
CA SER A 59 17.86 2.14 -5.59
C SER A 59 18.01 3.50 -4.93
N ARG A 60 18.38 3.49 -3.66
CA ARG A 60 18.53 4.72 -2.87
C ARG A 60 19.54 5.69 -3.47
N ASP A 61 20.62 5.18 -4.03
CA ASP A 61 21.67 5.99 -4.62
C ASP A 61 21.21 6.68 -5.89
N LEU A 62 20.43 5.96 -6.74
CA LEU A 62 19.82 6.55 -7.93
C LEU A 62 18.78 7.61 -7.56
N LEU A 63 17.94 7.34 -6.55
CA LEU A 63 16.97 8.33 -6.05
C LEU A 63 17.66 9.60 -5.55
N GLN A 64 18.75 9.46 -4.78
CA GLN A 64 19.52 10.61 -4.30
C GLN A 64 20.13 11.41 -5.46
N TYR A 65 20.64 10.72 -6.49
CA TYR A 65 21.15 11.37 -7.69
C TYR A 65 20.05 12.15 -8.42
N LEU A 66 18.91 11.52 -8.68
CA LEU A 66 17.76 12.17 -9.34
C LEU A 66 17.28 13.40 -8.56
N HIS A 67 17.13 13.28 -7.24
CA HIS A 67 16.72 14.39 -6.38
C HIS A 67 17.73 15.55 -6.41
N SER A 68 19.04 15.27 -6.43
CA SER A 68 20.06 16.32 -6.53
C SER A 68 20.01 17.09 -7.87
N HIS A 69 19.42 16.49 -8.90
CA HIS A 69 19.16 17.11 -10.21
C HIS A 69 17.73 17.67 -10.37
N GLY A 70 16.96 17.73 -9.27
CA GLY A 70 15.60 18.27 -9.27
C GLY A 70 14.56 17.34 -9.91
N ILE A 71 14.90 16.06 -10.15
CA ILE A 71 14.02 15.06 -10.76
C ILE A 71 13.35 14.28 -9.65
N MET A 72 12.08 14.60 -9.34
CA MET A 72 11.36 14.02 -8.20
C MET A 72 10.08 13.31 -8.58
N VAL A 73 9.35 13.82 -9.57
CA VAL A 73 8.01 13.38 -9.94
C VAL A 73 7.94 12.95 -11.40
N LEU A 74 6.95 12.13 -11.75
CA LEU A 74 6.86 11.50 -13.07
C LEU A 74 6.77 12.53 -14.23
N SER A 75 6.16 13.68 -14.00
CA SER A 75 6.11 14.76 -15.01
C SER A 75 7.50 15.26 -15.43
N HIS A 76 8.52 15.18 -14.54
CA HIS A 76 9.89 15.62 -14.85
C HIS A 76 10.60 14.72 -15.87
N ILE A 77 10.16 13.47 -16.00
CA ILE A 77 10.76 12.48 -16.91
C ILE A 77 9.90 12.20 -18.14
N ALA A 78 8.71 12.77 -18.21
CA ALA A 78 7.92 12.72 -19.45
C ALA A 78 8.62 13.51 -20.56
N ASP A 79 8.65 12.94 -21.77
CA ASP A 79 9.16 13.63 -22.96
C ASP A 79 7.97 14.17 -23.77
N PRO A 80 7.70 15.48 -23.72
CA PRO A 80 6.57 16.07 -24.43
C PRO A 80 6.78 16.11 -25.95
N GLN A 81 8.02 16.02 -26.44
CA GLN A 81 8.34 16.12 -27.86
C GLN A 81 8.17 14.78 -28.58
N ASN A 82 8.14 13.68 -27.86
CA ASN A 82 8.10 12.34 -28.43
C ASN A 82 6.87 11.55 -27.97
N THR A 83 5.73 12.22 -27.88
CA THR A 83 4.48 11.58 -27.47
C THR A 83 3.79 11.00 -28.70
N GLY A 84 3.87 9.68 -28.87
CA GLY A 84 3.13 8.97 -29.93
C GLY A 84 1.63 8.87 -29.60
N MET A 85 0.81 8.64 -30.63
CA MET A 85 -0.66 8.51 -30.49
C MET A 85 -1.08 7.40 -29.49
N PHE A 86 -0.21 6.41 -29.26
CA PHE A 86 -0.51 5.22 -28.42
C PHE A 86 0.44 5.00 -27.24
N SER A 87 1.55 5.77 -27.14
CA SER A 87 2.52 5.60 -26.06
C SER A 87 3.09 6.93 -25.58
N GLN A 88 3.30 7.07 -24.27
CA GLN A 88 4.08 8.15 -23.69
C GLN A 88 5.56 7.84 -23.89
N ALA A 89 6.32 8.79 -24.42
CA ALA A 89 7.77 8.71 -24.39
C ALA A 89 8.31 9.20 -23.05
N TRP A 90 9.30 8.48 -22.55
CA TRP A 90 9.99 8.78 -21.30
C TRP A 90 11.45 9.11 -21.56
N LYS A 91 12.01 10.03 -20.82
CA LYS A 91 13.41 10.40 -20.95
C LYS A 91 14.33 9.21 -20.69
N SER A 92 15.20 8.91 -21.65
CA SER A 92 16.20 7.85 -21.53
C SER A 92 17.28 8.19 -20.50
N ALA A 93 18.03 7.19 -20.03
CA ALA A 93 19.15 7.39 -19.12
C ALA A 93 20.19 8.38 -19.67
N ARG A 94 20.40 8.38 -21.00
CA ARG A 94 21.32 9.33 -21.66
C ARG A 94 20.80 10.77 -21.64
N LEU A 95 19.51 10.95 -21.80
CA LEU A 95 18.87 12.28 -21.78
C LEU A 95 18.89 12.89 -20.37
N LEU A 96 18.93 12.06 -19.35
CA LEU A 96 19.05 12.45 -17.94
C LEU A 96 20.50 12.48 -17.44
N ASP A 97 21.47 12.24 -18.33
CA ASP A 97 22.91 12.19 -18.02
C ASP A 97 23.25 11.23 -16.88
N LEU A 98 22.53 10.09 -16.80
CA LEU A 98 22.74 9.09 -15.76
C LEU A 98 24.05 8.35 -15.97
N PRO A 99 24.85 8.11 -14.91
CA PRO A 99 26.00 7.23 -14.96
C PRO A 99 25.68 5.83 -15.48
N PRO A 100 26.59 5.18 -16.25
CA PRO A 100 26.34 3.87 -16.88
C PRO A 100 25.89 2.78 -15.91
N ARG A 101 26.31 2.84 -14.64
CA ARG A 101 25.93 1.86 -13.59
C ARG A 101 24.42 1.78 -13.34
N TRP A 102 23.66 2.84 -13.66
CA TRP A 102 22.21 2.90 -13.45
C TRP A 102 21.38 2.75 -14.73
N HIS A 103 22.03 2.60 -15.89
CA HIS A 103 21.31 2.52 -17.16
C HIS A 103 20.36 1.35 -17.23
N LEU A 104 20.73 0.18 -16.71
CA LEU A 104 19.90 -1.01 -16.73
C LEU A 104 18.68 -0.83 -15.79
N GLU A 105 18.93 -0.40 -14.55
CA GLU A 105 17.87 -0.14 -13.57
C GLU A 105 16.87 0.90 -14.08
N TRP A 106 17.37 1.98 -14.70
CA TRP A 106 16.53 3.00 -15.29
C TRP A 106 15.71 2.48 -16.47
N GLN A 107 16.32 1.67 -17.33
CA GLN A 107 15.64 1.07 -18.46
C GLN A 107 14.50 0.13 -18.00
N ASP A 108 14.72 -0.66 -16.97
CA ASP A 108 13.70 -1.54 -16.39
C ASP A 108 12.54 -0.73 -15.82
N TYR A 109 12.83 0.40 -15.15
CA TYR A 109 11.82 1.31 -14.63
C TYR A 109 10.97 1.93 -15.76
N ILE A 110 11.59 2.43 -16.81
CA ILE A 110 10.90 2.99 -17.98
C ILE A 110 10.08 1.93 -18.72
N SER A 111 10.60 0.72 -18.83
CA SER A 111 9.87 -0.41 -19.42
C SER A 111 8.61 -0.73 -18.63
N ALA A 112 8.70 -0.72 -17.29
CA ALA A 112 7.55 -0.93 -16.42
C ALA A 112 6.46 0.15 -16.59
N LEU A 113 6.84 1.42 -16.71
CA LEU A 113 5.90 2.52 -17.01
C LEU A 113 5.20 2.33 -18.35
N THR A 114 5.97 1.92 -19.37
CA THR A 114 5.46 1.72 -20.73
C THR A 114 4.52 0.52 -20.79
N GLU A 115 4.88 -0.61 -20.18
CA GLU A 115 4.05 -1.82 -20.09
C GLU A 115 2.76 -1.58 -19.30
N SER A 116 2.82 -0.73 -18.27
CA SER A 116 1.64 -0.30 -17.51
C SER A 116 0.77 0.72 -18.25
N HIS A 117 1.12 1.08 -19.47
CA HIS A 117 0.42 2.06 -20.30
C HIS A 117 0.23 3.42 -19.61
N ILE A 118 1.19 3.82 -18.78
CA ILE A 118 1.15 5.13 -18.10
C ILE A 118 1.35 6.23 -19.13
N ARG A 119 0.47 7.23 -19.09
CA ARG A 119 0.50 8.41 -19.95
C ARG A 119 0.22 9.66 -19.14
N ILE A 120 0.96 10.70 -19.41
CA ILE A 120 0.68 12.02 -18.86
C ILE A 120 -0.54 12.61 -19.59
N LYS A 121 -1.54 13.01 -18.83
CA LYS A 121 -2.83 13.56 -19.27
C LYS A 121 -3.14 14.81 -18.44
N GLU A 122 -4.11 15.57 -18.86
CA GLU A 122 -4.63 16.66 -18.06
C GLU A 122 -5.38 16.12 -16.81
N GLY A 123 -5.25 16.85 -15.69
CA GLY A 123 -5.88 16.54 -14.43
C GLY A 123 -4.89 16.03 -13.36
N PRO A 124 -5.23 16.19 -12.09
CA PRO A 124 -4.35 15.79 -10.99
C PRO A 124 -4.22 14.25 -10.88
N ASP A 125 -3.07 13.80 -10.41
CA ASP A 125 -2.89 12.41 -10.03
C ASP A 125 -3.83 12.03 -8.88
N GLU A 126 -4.38 10.81 -8.92
CA GLU A 126 -5.32 10.31 -7.93
C GLU A 126 -4.74 9.13 -7.16
N LEU A 127 -4.86 9.16 -5.83
CA LEU A 127 -4.53 8.02 -5.00
C LEU A 127 -5.76 7.11 -4.89
N VAL A 128 -5.63 5.87 -5.35
CA VAL A 128 -6.73 4.92 -5.47
C VAL A 128 -6.48 3.63 -4.70
N TRP A 129 -7.56 2.96 -4.33
CA TRP A 129 -7.52 1.67 -3.66
C TRP A 129 -7.37 0.53 -4.69
N SER A 130 -6.24 -0.17 -4.68
CA SER A 130 -5.90 -1.20 -5.68
C SER A 130 -6.83 -2.42 -5.66
N GLN A 131 -7.49 -2.68 -4.53
CA GLN A 131 -8.37 -3.85 -4.33
C GLN A 131 -9.82 -3.61 -4.79
N ALA A 132 -10.12 -2.45 -5.35
CA ALA A 132 -11.45 -2.14 -5.88
C ALA A 132 -11.36 -1.67 -7.34
N GLU A 133 -12.22 -2.22 -8.20
CA GLU A 133 -12.25 -1.88 -9.63
C GLU A 133 -12.48 -0.38 -9.87
N ASN A 134 -13.31 0.25 -9.05
CA ASN A 134 -13.58 1.69 -9.12
C ASN A 134 -12.49 2.54 -8.43
N GLY A 135 -11.49 1.92 -7.81
CA GLY A 135 -10.42 2.61 -7.08
C GLY A 135 -10.85 3.25 -5.75
N VAL A 136 -12.10 3.07 -5.32
CA VAL A 136 -12.63 3.69 -4.09
C VAL A 136 -12.54 2.73 -2.92
N TYR A 137 -11.95 3.20 -1.82
CA TYR A 137 -11.89 2.43 -0.57
C TYR A 137 -13.29 2.23 0.01
N SER A 138 -13.56 1.02 0.45
CA SER A 138 -14.71 0.71 1.30
C SER A 138 -14.27 -0.12 2.51
N PRO A 139 -14.95 -0.02 3.68
CA PRO A 139 -14.63 -0.87 4.84
C PRO A 139 -14.68 -2.37 4.51
N LYS A 140 -15.58 -2.77 3.60
CA LYS A 140 -15.69 -4.15 3.13
C LYS A 140 -14.43 -4.58 2.35
N SER A 141 -13.96 -3.76 1.41
CA SER A 141 -12.75 -4.07 0.61
C SER A 141 -11.51 -4.08 1.49
N GLY A 142 -11.39 -3.15 2.44
CA GLY A 142 -10.32 -3.12 3.42
C GLY A 142 -10.30 -4.36 4.33
N TYR A 143 -11.46 -4.79 4.81
CA TYR A 143 -11.59 -6.02 5.61
C TYR A 143 -11.19 -7.27 4.81
N ILE A 144 -11.64 -7.38 3.56
CA ILE A 144 -11.28 -8.51 2.69
C ILE A 144 -9.77 -8.56 2.47
N SER A 145 -9.14 -7.43 2.17
CA SER A 145 -7.68 -7.32 2.01
C SER A 145 -6.93 -7.77 3.27
N LEU A 146 -7.33 -7.28 4.45
CA LEU A 146 -6.76 -7.71 5.73
C LEU A 146 -6.90 -9.21 5.99
N MET A 147 -8.04 -9.79 5.62
CA MET A 147 -8.30 -11.22 5.81
C MET A 147 -7.50 -12.10 4.85
N GLN A 148 -7.24 -11.63 3.62
CA GLN A 148 -6.38 -12.34 2.67
C GLN A 148 -4.95 -12.47 3.18
N HIS A 149 -4.40 -11.45 3.83
CA HIS A 149 -3.06 -11.47 4.43
C HIS A 149 -2.99 -12.27 5.75
N LYS A 150 -4.11 -12.36 6.48
CA LYS A 150 -4.18 -13.05 7.78
C LYS A 150 -4.73 -14.47 7.71
N ARG A 151 -5.15 -14.94 6.54
CA ARG A 151 -5.60 -16.33 6.42
C ARG A 151 -4.40 -17.26 6.62
N PRO A 152 -4.31 -17.97 7.75
CA PRO A 152 -3.57 -19.22 7.76
C PRO A 152 -4.23 -20.11 6.70
N GLU A 153 -3.44 -20.89 5.96
CA GLU A 153 -3.91 -21.82 4.91
C GLU A 153 -4.93 -22.85 5.38
N GLN A 154 -5.20 -22.89 6.67
CA GLN A 154 -6.25 -23.71 7.30
C GLN A 154 -7.32 -22.78 7.93
N VAL A 155 -8.20 -22.25 7.09
CA VAL A 155 -9.56 -21.93 7.60
C VAL A 155 -10.18 -23.26 7.93
N SER A 156 -10.07 -23.66 9.19
CA SER A 156 -10.58 -24.95 9.60
C SER A 156 -12.10 -25.01 9.29
N ILE A 157 -12.48 -26.09 8.63
CA ILE A 157 -13.85 -26.39 8.16
C ILE A 157 -14.89 -26.20 9.28
N TRP A 158 -14.48 -26.37 10.55
CA TRP A 158 -15.33 -26.22 11.72
C TRP A 158 -15.80 -24.78 12.00
N TRP A 159 -15.14 -23.73 11.48
CA TRP A 159 -15.62 -22.34 11.61
C TRP A 159 -16.98 -22.14 10.97
N SER A 160 -17.17 -22.66 9.76
CA SER A 160 -18.46 -22.57 9.09
C SER A 160 -19.55 -23.42 9.80
N ASN A 161 -19.14 -24.50 10.46
CA ASN A 161 -20.04 -25.42 11.14
C ASN A 161 -20.59 -24.83 12.44
N ILE A 162 -19.81 -24.02 13.18
CA ILE A 162 -20.32 -23.33 14.38
C ILE A 162 -21.53 -22.46 14.06
N TRP A 163 -21.47 -21.72 12.95
CA TRP A 163 -22.55 -20.82 12.56
C TRP A 163 -23.76 -21.53 12.00
N LYS A 164 -23.61 -22.79 11.59
CA LYS A 164 -24.68 -23.67 11.14
C LYS A 164 -25.33 -24.47 12.27
N LEU A 165 -24.78 -24.46 13.49
CA LEU A 165 -25.36 -25.14 14.65
C LEU A 165 -26.77 -24.62 14.93
N ALA A 166 -27.71 -25.54 15.15
CA ALA A 166 -29.07 -25.24 15.60
C ALA A 166 -29.05 -24.87 17.11
N ALA A 167 -28.32 -23.81 17.48
CA ALA A 167 -28.12 -23.33 18.84
C ALA A 167 -28.38 -21.82 18.92
N PRO A 168 -28.80 -21.28 20.07
CA PRO A 168 -28.95 -19.85 20.29
C PRO A 168 -27.65 -19.06 19.92
N PRO A 169 -27.75 -17.82 19.42
CA PRO A 169 -26.59 -17.04 19.00
C PRO A 169 -25.49 -16.90 20.07
N ARG A 170 -25.90 -16.78 21.36
CA ARG A 170 -24.96 -16.72 22.51
C ARG A 170 -24.10 -17.97 22.66
N ILE A 171 -24.66 -19.15 22.36
CA ILE A 171 -23.95 -20.42 22.45
C ILE A 171 -22.98 -20.56 21.28
N ARG A 172 -23.40 -20.17 20.06
CA ARG A 172 -22.51 -20.12 18.89
C ARG A 172 -21.33 -19.18 19.11
N LEU A 173 -21.59 -18.00 19.68
CA LEU A 173 -20.56 -17.03 20.02
C LEU A 173 -19.60 -17.60 21.10
N PHE A 174 -20.13 -18.29 22.11
CA PHE A 174 -19.31 -18.91 23.16
C PHE A 174 -18.37 -19.99 22.59
N PHE A 175 -18.88 -20.87 21.75
CA PHE A 175 -18.06 -21.84 21.01
C PHE A 175 -17.00 -21.15 20.14
N TRP A 176 -17.36 -20.07 19.47
CA TRP A 176 -16.42 -19.28 18.71
C TRP A 176 -15.30 -18.71 19.60
N CYS A 177 -15.64 -18.17 20.76
CA CYS A 177 -14.65 -17.66 21.71
C CYS A 177 -13.71 -18.76 22.22
N ILE A 178 -14.24 -19.95 22.56
CA ILE A 178 -13.42 -21.10 23.00
C ILE A 178 -12.42 -21.49 21.91
N LEU A 179 -12.91 -21.75 20.72
CA LEU A 179 -12.12 -22.27 19.62
C LEU A 179 -11.15 -21.23 19.03
N SER A 180 -11.38 -19.94 19.30
CA SER A 180 -10.50 -18.83 18.93
C SER A 180 -9.53 -18.44 20.03
N ASP A 181 -9.54 -19.15 21.17
CA ASP A 181 -8.77 -18.77 22.36
C ASP A 181 -9.04 -17.32 22.81
N LYS A 182 -10.32 -16.92 22.77
CA LYS A 182 -10.78 -15.55 23.09
C LYS A 182 -11.60 -15.50 24.39
N ILE A 183 -11.64 -16.58 25.14
CA ILE A 183 -12.29 -16.55 26.45
C ILE A 183 -11.45 -15.69 27.38
N PRO A 184 -12.04 -14.74 28.11
CA PRO A 184 -11.36 -13.98 29.15
C PRO A 184 -11.07 -14.88 30.35
N THR A 185 -10.05 -15.71 30.25
CA THR A 185 -9.50 -16.48 31.37
C THR A 185 -8.80 -15.55 32.37
N GLY A 186 -8.64 -15.96 33.60
CA GLY A 186 -7.93 -15.17 34.60
C GLY A 186 -6.54 -14.74 34.17
N GLU A 187 -5.86 -15.56 33.39
CA GLU A 187 -4.55 -15.27 32.80
C GLU A 187 -4.64 -14.12 31.75
N HIS A 188 -5.63 -14.13 30.87
CA HIS A 188 -5.89 -13.03 29.91
C HIS A 188 -6.29 -11.72 30.61
N LEU A 189 -7.00 -11.81 31.73
CA LEU A 189 -7.38 -10.64 32.53
C LEU A 189 -6.18 -10.07 33.29
N LEU A 190 -5.31 -10.93 33.81
CA LEU A 190 -4.06 -10.53 34.47
C LEU A 190 -3.14 -9.79 33.48
N HIS A 191 -2.98 -10.28 32.27
CA HIS A 191 -2.21 -9.58 31.21
C HIS A 191 -2.78 -8.21 30.83
N ARG A 192 -4.09 -8.00 30.92
CA ARG A 192 -4.73 -6.70 30.61
C ARG A 192 -4.60 -5.68 31.75
N TYR A 193 -4.55 -6.13 33.01
CA TYR A 193 -4.55 -5.25 34.18
C TYR A 193 -3.15 -4.98 34.74
N PHE A 194 -2.17 -5.83 34.47
CA PHE A 194 -0.81 -5.66 34.97
C PHE A 194 0.07 -4.70 34.14
N TYR A 195 -0.38 -4.23 32.99
CA TYR A 195 0.29 -3.19 32.21
C TYR A 195 -0.41 -1.83 32.29
N GLY A 196 -1.15 -1.56 33.36
CA GLY A 196 -1.60 -0.21 33.70
C GLY A 196 -0.46 0.58 34.32
N PRO A 197 -0.43 1.92 34.13
CA PRO A 197 0.64 2.75 34.68
C PRO A 197 0.64 2.69 36.21
N THR A 198 1.81 2.40 36.79
CA THR A 198 2.15 2.73 38.18
C THR A 198 2.33 4.23 38.28
#